data_bdb7b21f9a8e17e93ca0d68a4b744aff
#
_entry.id   bdb7b21f9a8e17e93ca0d68a4b744aff
#
_cell.length_a   1.000
_cell.length_b   1.000
_cell.length_c   1.000
_cell.angle_alpha   90.00
_cell.angle_beta   90.00
_cell.angle_gamma   90.00
#
_symmetry.space_group_name_H-M   'P 1'
#
loop_
_entity.id
_entity.type
_entity.pdbx_description
1 polymer ?
#
loop_
_entity_poly.entity_id
_entity_poly.type
_entity_poly.pdbx_seq_one_letter_code
_entity_poly.pdbx_strand_id
1 'polypeptide(L)'
;MNTNLLKSFFLLVALSVATNLFAYDFNVENADGVTIYYNILSESDKTCEVTAKEMRTVYSTGDYFDDYVGDVVIPSIVNGYRVTQIGRFAFACCGGLTSVTIPYSVTNIANNAFYCCQNLSSLNFPESIKTIGNHAVYKCPNLTSLVIPSSVTSIGEWTFMDCTGLISITSYITNVFKTGGFAFNGCTKATLYVPQGLAESYRSTSDWSRIKAIEEIPNVFSVALACNDMGKVQVNDNTAFTNDLGQVRAFDGVDNTIVFTPNEGCSLKQVIIDGVDVTKSVVDNQLTTRFNQHSKMFVMFSTGAVEGDINHDGSVDISDVVMLVNMILGN
;
A
#
# COMPACT_ATOMS: atom_id res chain seq x y z
N MET A 1 -42.17 -34.77 25.81
CA MET A 1 -41.17 -34.09 24.96
C MET A 1 -39.92 -33.93 25.80
N ASN A 2 -38.82 -34.52 25.38
CA ASN A 2 -37.64 -34.78 26.21
C ASN A 2 -36.84 -33.48 26.45
N THR A 3 -36.82 -33.01 27.72
CA THR A 3 -36.17 -31.74 28.14
C THR A 3 -34.67 -31.65 27.79
N ASN A 4 -34.02 -32.80 27.55
CA ASN A 4 -32.64 -32.86 27.13
C ASN A 4 -32.45 -32.54 25.63
N LEU A 5 -33.46 -32.86 24.79
CA LEU A 5 -33.42 -32.50 23.37
C LEU A 5 -33.58 -30.98 23.16
N LEU A 6 -34.45 -30.37 24.01
CA LEU A 6 -34.65 -28.91 23.97
C LEU A 6 -33.39 -28.13 24.42
N LYS A 7 -32.71 -28.65 25.47
CA LYS A 7 -31.44 -28.05 25.94
C LYS A 7 -30.30 -28.17 24.90
N SER A 8 -30.22 -29.33 24.21
CA SER A 8 -29.26 -29.54 23.13
C SER A 8 -29.56 -28.66 21.93
N PHE A 9 -30.84 -28.44 21.57
CA PHE A 9 -31.24 -27.55 20.48
C PHE A 9 -30.96 -26.08 20.80
N PHE A 10 -31.23 -25.64 22.05
CA PHE A 10 -30.89 -24.28 22.49
C PHE A 10 -29.37 -24.07 22.59
N LEU A 11 -28.61 -25.09 22.98
CA LEU A 11 -27.13 -25.01 22.99
C LEU A 11 -26.56 -24.95 21.58
N LEU A 12 -27.11 -25.70 20.61
CA LEU A 12 -26.71 -25.66 19.20
C LEU A 12 -27.07 -24.32 18.54
N VAL A 13 -28.28 -23.78 18.85
CA VAL A 13 -28.72 -22.47 18.35
C VAL A 13 -27.89 -21.34 19.01
N ALA A 14 -27.56 -21.45 20.30
CA ALA A 14 -26.69 -20.51 20.98
C ALA A 14 -25.24 -20.58 20.45
N LEU A 15 -24.73 -21.76 20.08
CA LEU A 15 -23.42 -21.90 19.43
C LEU A 15 -23.43 -21.34 17.98
N SER A 16 -24.53 -21.52 17.24
CA SER A 16 -24.64 -20.98 15.86
C SER A 16 -24.88 -19.47 15.82
N VAL A 17 -25.38 -18.86 16.91
CA VAL A 17 -25.53 -17.41 17.05
C VAL A 17 -24.27 -16.78 17.63
N ALA A 18 -23.42 -17.54 18.33
CA ALA A 18 -22.16 -17.04 18.91
C ALA A 18 -20.98 -16.98 17.90
N THR A 19 -21.15 -17.51 16.69
CA THR A 19 -20.06 -17.60 15.71
C THR A 19 -19.88 -16.37 14.84
N ASN A 20 -20.61 -15.26 15.05
CA ASN A 20 -20.50 -14.04 14.23
C ASN A 20 -20.44 -12.74 15.05
N LEU A 21 -19.80 -12.75 16.21
CA LEU A 21 -19.56 -11.51 16.97
C LEU A 21 -18.30 -10.77 16.50
N PHE A 22 -17.43 -11.43 15.75
CA PHE A 22 -16.21 -10.82 15.22
C PHE A 22 -16.39 -10.52 13.74
N ALA A 23 -15.83 -9.37 13.31
CA ALA A 23 -15.86 -8.94 11.91
C ALA A 23 -14.70 -9.52 11.09
N TYR A 24 -13.99 -10.52 11.62
CA TYR A 24 -12.78 -11.10 11.02
C TYR A 24 -12.72 -12.61 11.17
N ASP A 25 -12.02 -13.28 10.24
CA ASP A 25 -11.78 -14.73 10.27
C ASP A 25 -10.58 -15.09 11.15
N PHE A 26 -9.52 -14.26 11.11
CA PHE A 26 -8.31 -14.43 11.94
C PHE A 26 -7.60 -13.10 12.19
N ASN A 27 -6.68 -13.09 13.13
CA ASN A 27 -5.81 -11.95 13.38
C ASN A 27 -4.35 -12.41 13.59
N VAL A 28 -3.41 -11.51 13.35
CA VAL A 28 -1.98 -11.74 13.55
C VAL A 28 -1.34 -10.46 14.04
N GLU A 29 -0.43 -10.57 15.00
CA GLU A 29 0.43 -9.48 15.42
C GLU A 29 1.57 -9.31 14.41
N ASN A 30 1.76 -8.10 13.91
CA ASN A 30 2.85 -7.78 12.99
C ASN A 30 4.19 -7.62 13.74
N ALA A 31 5.27 -7.36 13.01
CA ALA A 31 6.61 -7.20 13.59
C ALA A 31 6.72 -6.03 14.59
N ASP A 32 5.81 -5.06 14.53
CA ASP A 32 5.78 -3.88 15.41
C ASP A 32 4.86 -4.08 16.64
N GLY A 33 4.34 -5.29 16.83
CA GLY A 33 3.44 -5.63 17.96
C GLY A 33 1.99 -5.17 17.75
N VAL A 34 1.60 -4.79 16.53
CA VAL A 34 0.23 -4.38 16.21
C VAL A 34 -0.59 -5.59 15.76
N THR A 35 -1.70 -5.86 16.44
CA THR A 35 -2.65 -6.91 16.01
C THR A 35 -3.46 -6.42 14.82
N ILE A 36 -3.38 -7.11 13.69
CA ILE A 36 -4.13 -6.82 12.46
C ILE A 36 -5.15 -7.93 12.22
N TYR A 37 -6.37 -7.54 11.83
CA TYR A 37 -7.51 -8.42 11.63
C TYR A 37 -7.74 -8.65 10.13
N TYR A 38 -8.09 -9.89 9.75
CA TYR A 38 -8.17 -10.32 8.35
C TYR A 38 -9.42 -11.14 8.08
N ASN A 39 -9.99 -10.95 6.88
CA ASN A 39 -10.99 -11.85 6.28
C ASN A 39 -10.38 -12.58 5.09
N ILE A 40 -10.70 -13.86 4.98
CA ILE A 40 -10.31 -14.68 3.84
C ILE A 40 -11.19 -14.32 2.64
N LEU A 41 -10.56 -13.92 1.55
CA LEU A 41 -11.25 -13.64 0.28
C LEU A 41 -11.36 -14.89 -0.59
N SER A 42 -10.29 -15.69 -0.63
CA SER A 42 -10.24 -16.94 -1.39
C SER A 42 -9.32 -17.96 -0.73
N GLU A 43 -9.88 -19.13 -0.42
CA GLU A 43 -9.11 -20.27 0.09
C GLU A 43 -8.25 -20.92 -1.01
N SER A 44 -8.75 -20.97 -2.25
CA SER A 44 -8.04 -21.56 -3.37
C SER A 44 -6.85 -20.71 -3.81
N ASP A 45 -7.02 -19.39 -3.86
CA ASP A 45 -5.99 -18.45 -4.31
C ASP A 45 -5.12 -17.94 -3.15
N LYS A 46 -5.45 -18.37 -1.93
CA LYS A 46 -4.78 -17.93 -0.70
C LYS A 46 -4.70 -16.41 -0.61
N THR A 47 -5.87 -15.75 -0.68
CA THR A 47 -5.97 -14.29 -0.55
C THR A 47 -6.83 -13.87 0.63
N CYS A 48 -6.47 -12.74 1.24
CA CYS A 48 -7.21 -12.12 2.34
C CYS A 48 -7.26 -10.59 2.21
N GLU A 49 -8.12 -9.97 3.02
CA GLU A 49 -8.17 -8.52 3.20
C GLU A 49 -7.92 -8.14 4.65
N VAL A 50 -7.40 -6.93 4.86
CA VAL A 50 -7.41 -6.31 6.19
C VAL A 50 -8.83 -5.87 6.51
N THR A 51 -9.29 -6.10 7.74
CA THR A 51 -10.63 -5.71 8.20
C THR A 51 -10.60 -5.08 9.60
N ALA A 52 -11.75 -4.65 10.10
CA ALA A 52 -11.91 -4.15 11.46
C ALA A 52 -12.07 -5.30 12.46
N LYS A 53 -11.74 -5.06 13.71
CA LYS A 53 -11.99 -6.01 14.82
C LYS A 53 -13.47 -6.29 15.02
N GLU A 54 -14.30 -5.25 14.88
CA GLU A 54 -15.74 -5.32 15.11
C GLU A 54 -16.53 -4.84 13.89
N MET A 55 -17.75 -5.33 13.72
CA MET A 55 -18.65 -4.85 12.67
C MET A 55 -18.97 -3.37 12.89
N ARG A 56 -18.71 -2.55 11.89
CA ARG A 56 -18.93 -1.10 11.93
C ARG A 56 -20.05 -0.68 11.00
N THR A 57 -20.87 0.24 11.48
CA THR A 57 -21.85 0.95 10.66
C THR A 57 -21.48 2.43 10.65
N VAL A 58 -21.50 3.07 9.48
CA VAL A 58 -21.16 4.51 9.30
C VAL A 58 -22.07 5.49 10.04
N TYR A 59 -23.07 5.02 10.76
CA TYR A 59 -24.11 5.87 11.36
C TYR A 59 -23.92 6.13 12.85
N SER A 60 -22.94 5.55 13.52
CA SER A 60 -22.56 5.96 14.87
C SER A 60 -21.69 7.22 14.76
N THR A 61 -22.33 8.37 14.71
CA THR A 61 -21.66 9.68 14.69
C THR A 61 -21.05 9.93 16.06
N GLY A 62 -19.72 9.84 16.14
CA GLY A 62 -18.96 10.25 17.32
C GLY A 62 -18.17 9.18 18.05
N ASP A 63 -18.37 7.90 17.75
CA ASP A 63 -17.59 6.83 18.34
C ASP A 63 -16.29 6.63 17.56
N TYR A 64 -15.16 6.80 18.23
CA TYR A 64 -13.85 6.42 17.71
C TYR A 64 -13.47 5.05 18.24
N PHE A 65 -12.77 4.28 17.42
CA PHE A 65 -12.33 2.93 17.75
C PHE A 65 -10.81 2.93 17.94
N ASP A 66 -10.35 2.16 18.91
CA ASP A 66 -8.92 1.99 19.22
C ASP A 66 -8.36 0.67 18.67
N ASP A 67 -8.99 0.10 17.63
CA ASP A 67 -8.52 -1.16 17.01
C ASP A 67 -7.12 -0.98 16.43
N TYR A 68 -6.86 0.22 15.85
CA TYR A 68 -5.59 0.56 15.26
C TYR A 68 -5.15 1.94 15.74
N VAL A 69 -3.99 2.00 16.36
CA VAL A 69 -3.39 3.21 16.95
C VAL A 69 -1.94 3.33 16.48
N GLY A 70 -1.48 4.55 16.22
CA GLY A 70 -0.12 4.82 15.77
C GLY A 70 0.12 4.42 14.33
N ASP A 71 1.32 3.95 14.04
CA ASP A 71 1.74 3.54 12.71
C ASP A 71 1.48 2.04 12.53
N VAL A 72 0.83 1.68 11.43
CA VAL A 72 0.48 0.29 11.11
C VAL A 72 1.21 -0.15 9.85
N VAL A 73 2.03 -1.18 9.94
CA VAL A 73 2.67 -1.83 8.79
C VAL A 73 1.94 -3.12 8.47
N ILE A 74 1.33 -3.18 7.29
CA ILE A 74 0.59 -4.37 6.83
C ILE A 74 1.57 -5.29 6.10
N PRO A 75 1.71 -6.57 6.53
CA PRO A 75 2.54 -7.54 5.81
C PRO A 75 1.88 -7.94 4.47
N SER A 76 2.70 -8.27 3.46
CA SER A 76 2.20 -8.74 2.16
C SER A 76 1.62 -10.15 2.20
N ILE A 77 2.14 -10.99 3.12
CA ILE A 77 1.69 -12.37 3.35
C ILE A 77 1.48 -12.58 4.85
N VAL A 78 0.38 -13.24 5.20
CA VAL A 78 0.01 -13.56 6.58
C VAL A 78 -0.62 -14.96 6.64
N ASN A 79 -0.11 -15.86 7.49
CA ASN A 79 -0.59 -17.25 7.61
C ASN A 79 -0.72 -17.98 6.24
N GLY A 80 0.17 -17.67 5.28
CA GLY A 80 0.13 -18.25 3.93
C GLY A 80 -0.90 -17.59 2.98
N TYR A 81 -1.62 -16.56 3.42
CA TYR A 81 -2.52 -15.77 2.59
C TYR A 81 -1.84 -14.47 2.15
N ARG A 82 -1.98 -14.13 0.88
CA ARG A 82 -1.56 -12.83 0.33
C ARG A 82 -2.60 -11.77 0.67
N VAL A 83 -2.18 -10.65 1.25
CA VAL A 83 -3.05 -9.50 1.51
C VAL A 83 -3.24 -8.73 0.22
N THR A 84 -4.45 -8.75 -0.36
CA THR A 84 -4.73 -8.17 -1.68
C THR A 84 -5.68 -6.97 -1.64
N GLN A 85 -6.28 -6.71 -0.47
CA GLN A 85 -7.27 -5.64 -0.31
C GLN A 85 -7.20 -5.04 1.09
N ILE A 86 -7.45 -3.73 1.17
CA ILE A 86 -7.90 -3.09 2.41
C ILE A 86 -9.41 -3.13 2.37
N GLY A 87 -10.01 -3.89 3.28
CA GLY A 87 -11.43 -4.20 3.28
C GLY A 87 -12.33 -3.02 3.67
N ARG A 88 -13.63 -3.22 3.51
CA ARG A 88 -14.63 -2.23 3.85
C ARG A 88 -14.59 -1.92 5.35
N PHE A 89 -14.52 -0.62 5.70
CA PHE A 89 -14.41 -0.12 7.09
C PHE A 89 -13.17 -0.60 7.86
N ALA A 90 -12.16 -1.16 7.23
CA ALA A 90 -11.00 -1.75 7.89
C ALA A 90 -10.41 -0.84 8.98
N PHE A 91 -10.17 0.43 8.66
CA PHE A 91 -9.62 1.44 9.58
C PHE A 91 -10.63 2.55 9.90
N ALA A 92 -11.93 2.37 9.60
CA ALA A 92 -12.90 3.45 9.76
C ALA A 92 -12.99 3.91 11.22
N CYS A 93 -12.99 5.24 11.42
CA CYS A 93 -13.05 5.89 12.72
C CYS A 93 -11.93 5.48 13.69
N CYS A 94 -10.79 4.96 13.21
CA CYS A 94 -9.60 4.76 14.03
C CYS A 94 -8.97 6.11 14.36
N GLY A 95 -9.44 6.72 15.46
CA GLY A 95 -9.04 8.07 15.88
C GLY A 95 -7.57 8.17 16.25
N GLY A 96 -6.95 7.09 16.71
CA GLY A 96 -5.54 7.02 17.10
C GLY A 96 -4.58 6.65 15.96
N LEU A 97 -5.08 6.30 14.76
CA LEU A 97 -4.26 5.88 13.61
C LEU A 97 -3.51 7.08 13.02
N THR A 98 -2.18 7.00 12.90
CA THR A 98 -1.32 8.07 12.39
C THR A 98 -0.80 7.81 10.99
N SER A 99 -0.45 6.58 10.67
CA SER A 99 -0.04 6.17 9.33
C SER A 99 -0.37 4.71 9.03
N VAL A 100 -0.45 4.36 7.74
CA VAL A 100 -0.57 2.97 7.28
C VAL A 100 0.40 2.73 6.14
N THR A 101 1.27 1.74 6.30
CA THR A 101 2.10 1.22 5.22
C THR A 101 1.35 0.07 4.54
N ILE A 102 0.95 0.28 3.29
CA ILE A 102 0.21 -0.67 2.47
C ILE A 102 1.20 -1.44 1.59
N PRO A 103 1.21 -2.79 1.64
CA PRO A 103 2.13 -3.58 0.84
C PRO A 103 1.73 -3.56 -0.65
N TYR A 104 2.72 -3.83 -1.51
CA TYR A 104 2.51 -3.86 -2.96
C TYR A 104 1.53 -4.95 -3.44
N SER A 105 1.29 -5.98 -2.63
CA SER A 105 0.31 -7.01 -2.91
C SER A 105 -1.14 -6.51 -2.94
N VAL A 106 -1.41 -5.34 -2.34
CA VAL A 106 -2.75 -4.74 -2.30
C VAL A 106 -3.06 -4.02 -3.60
N THR A 107 -4.20 -4.35 -4.20
CA THR A 107 -4.69 -3.76 -5.46
C THR A 107 -5.97 -2.95 -5.31
N ASN A 108 -6.65 -3.09 -4.18
CA ASN A 108 -7.95 -2.46 -3.95
C ASN A 108 -8.06 -1.86 -2.54
N ILE A 109 -8.51 -0.62 -2.47
CA ILE A 109 -8.96 0.04 -1.24
C ILE A 109 -10.49 0.08 -1.29
N ALA A 110 -11.15 -0.66 -0.41
CA ALA A 110 -12.59 -0.79 -0.42
C ALA A 110 -13.32 0.46 0.13
N ASN A 111 -14.64 0.46 0.02
CA ASN A 111 -15.48 1.57 0.49
C ASN A 111 -15.27 1.82 1.99
N ASN A 112 -15.14 3.10 2.37
CA ASN A 112 -14.98 3.54 3.76
C ASN A 112 -13.75 2.99 4.50
N ALA A 113 -12.74 2.50 3.81
CA ALA A 113 -11.58 1.84 4.42
C ALA A 113 -10.91 2.69 5.50
N PHE A 114 -10.72 3.99 5.27
CA PHE A 114 -10.13 4.98 6.17
C PHE A 114 -11.12 6.12 6.52
N TYR A 115 -12.42 5.82 6.57
CA TYR A 115 -13.47 6.80 6.86
C TYR A 115 -13.25 7.44 8.24
N CYS A 116 -13.19 8.77 8.34
CA CYS A 116 -13.07 9.53 9.60
C CYS A 116 -11.82 9.20 10.45
N CYS A 117 -10.68 8.87 9.83
CA CYS A 117 -9.40 8.72 10.54
C CYS A 117 -8.84 10.11 10.89
N GLN A 118 -9.21 10.65 12.08
CA GLN A 118 -8.92 12.04 12.44
C GLN A 118 -7.43 12.37 12.55
N ASN A 119 -6.61 11.43 13.02
CA ASN A 119 -5.17 11.65 13.20
C ASN A 119 -4.30 11.10 12.06
N LEU A 120 -4.92 10.54 11.02
CA LEU A 120 -4.19 10.01 9.86
C LEU A 120 -3.46 11.16 9.15
N SER A 121 -2.15 11.21 9.28
CA SER A 121 -1.30 12.25 8.71
C SER A 121 -0.54 11.80 7.47
N SER A 122 -0.34 10.48 7.31
CA SER A 122 0.35 9.88 6.17
C SER A 122 -0.40 8.64 5.66
N LEU A 123 -0.63 8.59 4.35
CA LEU A 123 -1.22 7.46 3.66
C LEU A 123 -0.61 7.38 2.25
N ASN A 124 0.21 6.38 2.02
CA ASN A 124 0.86 6.17 0.74
C ASN A 124 0.25 4.97 0.02
N PHE A 125 -0.25 5.19 -1.19
CA PHE A 125 -0.76 4.14 -2.06
C PHE A 125 0.39 3.58 -2.92
N PRO A 126 0.68 2.26 -2.86
CA PRO A 126 1.65 1.63 -3.74
C PRO A 126 1.19 1.63 -5.21
N GLU A 127 2.13 1.49 -6.14
CA GLU A 127 1.85 1.46 -7.59
C GLU A 127 1.03 0.23 -8.05
N SER A 128 0.67 -0.66 -7.12
CA SER A 128 -0.24 -1.79 -7.37
C SER A 128 -1.73 -1.41 -7.31
N ILE A 129 -2.08 -0.30 -6.64
CA ILE A 129 -3.49 0.09 -6.43
C ILE A 129 -4.17 0.37 -7.76
N LYS A 130 -5.30 -0.30 -8.00
CA LYS A 130 -6.16 -0.14 -9.17
C LYS A 130 -7.43 0.64 -8.86
N THR A 131 -8.01 0.41 -7.69
CA THR A 131 -9.30 0.99 -7.32
C THR A 131 -9.28 1.58 -5.90
N ILE A 132 -9.89 2.76 -5.75
CA ILE A 132 -10.11 3.41 -4.47
C ILE A 132 -11.61 3.65 -4.35
N GLY A 133 -12.24 3.02 -3.34
CA GLY A 133 -13.68 2.95 -3.19
C GLY A 133 -14.36 4.25 -2.73
N ASN A 134 -15.69 4.22 -2.64
CA ASN A 134 -16.49 5.34 -2.17
C ASN A 134 -16.15 5.67 -0.71
N HIS A 135 -16.00 6.96 -0.38
CA HIS A 135 -15.66 7.45 0.97
C HIS A 135 -14.38 6.83 1.55
N ALA A 136 -13.52 6.25 0.74
CA ALA A 136 -12.40 5.45 1.24
C ALA A 136 -11.49 6.23 2.21
N VAL A 137 -11.30 7.54 2.00
CA VAL A 137 -10.48 8.44 2.84
C VAL A 137 -11.28 9.70 3.23
N TYR A 138 -12.59 9.53 3.44
CA TYR A 138 -13.51 10.61 3.78
C TYR A 138 -13.23 11.17 5.18
N LYS A 139 -13.18 12.52 5.31
CA LYS A 139 -12.96 13.22 6.59
C LYS A 139 -11.69 12.81 7.33
N CYS A 140 -10.55 12.85 6.65
CA CYS A 140 -9.22 12.71 7.23
C CYS A 140 -8.53 14.11 7.28
N PRO A 141 -8.85 14.97 8.27
CA PRO A 141 -8.47 16.38 8.26
C PRO A 141 -6.97 16.62 8.48
N ASN A 142 -6.24 15.66 9.06
CA ASN A 142 -4.81 15.77 9.32
C ASN A 142 -3.93 15.24 8.17
N LEU A 143 -4.54 14.65 7.12
CA LEU A 143 -3.80 14.23 5.94
C LEU A 143 -3.37 15.47 5.15
N THR A 144 -2.05 15.70 5.06
CA THR A 144 -1.48 16.90 4.45
C THR A 144 -1.05 16.72 3.01
N SER A 145 -0.72 15.51 2.62
CA SER A 145 -0.32 15.16 1.26
C SER A 145 -0.96 13.85 0.82
N LEU A 146 -1.19 13.73 -0.48
CA LEU A 146 -1.74 12.54 -1.11
C LEU A 146 -1.02 12.29 -2.42
N VAL A 147 -0.61 11.04 -2.63
CA VAL A 147 -0.07 10.59 -3.91
C VAL A 147 -1.00 9.55 -4.51
N ILE A 148 -1.45 9.78 -5.73
CA ILE A 148 -2.31 8.87 -6.51
C ILE A 148 -1.46 8.23 -7.61
N PRO A 149 -1.20 6.92 -7.52
CA PRO A 149 -0.33 6.21 -8.46
C PRO A 149 -0.90 6.16 -9.89
N SER A 150 -0.01 5.97 -10.85
CA SER A 150 -0.38 5.86 -12.28
C SER A 150 -1.25 4.63 -12.58
N SER A 151 -1.17 3.63 -11.73
CA SER A 151 -1.92 2.37 -11.83
C SER A 151 -3.42 2.51 -11.51
N VAL A 152 -3.84 3.61 -10.85
CA VAL A 152 -5.23 3.82 -10.45
C VAL A 152 -6.11 4.07 -11.68
N THR A 153 -7.16 3.27 -11.79
CA THR A 153 -8.13 3.33 -12.89
C THR A 153 -9.54 3.74 -12.43
N SER A 154 -9.77 3.76 -11.11
CA SER A 154 -11.07 4.15 -10.54
C SER A 154 -10.91 4.80 -9.18
N ILE A 155 -11.60 5.93 -8.99
CA ILE A 155 -11.76 6.63 -7.71
C ILE A 155 -13.26 6.83 -7.49
N GLY A 156 -13.75 6.38 -6.35
CA GLY A 156 -15.18 6.37 -6.00
C GLY A 156 -15.74 7.75 -5.65
N GLU A 157 -17.01 7.77 -5.29
CA GLU A 157 -17.71 8.98 -4.83
C GLU A 157 -17.22 9.37 -3.43
N TRP A 158 -17.03 10.70 -3.20
CA TRP A 158 -16.67 11.30 -1.92
C TRP A 158 -15.38 10.73 -1.30
N THR A 159 -14.52 10.16 -2.11
CA THR A 159 -13.34 9.40 -1.66
C THR A 159 -12.46 10.20 -0.73
N PHE A 160 -12.09 11.44 -1.09
CA PHE A 160 -11.24 12.34 -0.32
C PHE A 160 -12.01 13.58 0.18
N MET A 161 -13.33 13.50 0.20
CA MET A 161 -14.15 14.62 0.65
C MET A 161 -13.84 14.99 2.09
N ASP A 162 -13.78 16.30 2.34
CA ASP A 162 -13.47 16.89 3.66
C ASP A 162 -12.10 16.52 4.25
N CYS A 163 -11.13 16.16 3.41
CA CYS A 163 -9.71 16.11 3.79
C CYS A 163 -9.13 17.54 3.80
N THR A 164 -9.59 18.35 4.76
CA THR A 164 -9.35 19.80 4.80
C THR A 164 -7.90 20.21 5.08
N GLY A 165 -7.07 19.25 5.51
CA GLY A 165 -5.63 19.43 5.73
C GLY A 165 -4.78 19.29 4.47
N LEU A 166 -5.33 18.72 3.39
CA LEU A 166 -4.55 18.49 2.17
C LEU A 166 -4.04 19.81 1.59
N ILE A 167 -2.72 19.89 1.47
CA ILE A 167 -1.97 20.99 0.84
C ILE A 167 -1.50 20.59 -0.55
N SER A 168 -1.09 19.33 -0.73
CA SER A 168 -0.64 18.80 -2.01
C SER A 168 -1.32 17.48 -2.37
N ILE A 169 -1.72 17.36 -3.63
CA ILE A 169 -2.19 16.12 -4.23
C ILE A 169 -1.34 15.89 -5.48
N THR A 170 -0.57 14.82 -5.53
CA THR A 170 0.18 14.46 -6.73
C THR A 170 -0.54 13.31 -7.41
N SER A 171 -0.95 13.49 -8.64
CA SER A 171 -1.55 12.43 -9.45
C SER A 171 -0.62 12.06 -10.59
N TYR A 172 -0.29 10.79 -10.72
CA TYR A 172 0.52 10.25 -11.82
C TYR A 172 -0.34 9.59 -12.92
N ILE A 173 -1.66 9.77 -12.86
CA ILE A 173 -2.60 9.24 -13.86
C ILE A 173 -2.36 9.96 -15.19
N THR A 174 -2.01 9.22 -16.24
CA THR A 174 -1.80 9.76 -17.60
C THR A 174 -3.06 9.66 -18.46
N ASN A 175 -3.89 8.63 -18.25
CA ASN A 175 -5.20 8.51 -18.87
C ASN A 175 -6.26 9.07 -17.92
N VAL A 176 -6.44 10.40 -17.95
CA VAL A 176 -7.31 11.11 -17.00
C VAL A 176 -8.75 10.67 -17.18
N PHE A 177 -9.37 10.20 -16.12
CA PHE A 177 -10.75 9.71 -16.09
C PHE A 177 -11.60 10.52 -15.10
N LYS A 178 -12.91 10.46 -15.30
CA LYS A 178 -13.86 11.04 -14.37
C LYS A 178 -13.89 10.23 -13.08
N THR A 179 -13.63 10.88 -11.93
CA THR A 179 -13.82 10.27 -10.61
C THR A 179 -15.29 10.16 -10.25
N GLY A 180 -15.61 9.46 -9.18
CA GLY A 180 -16.93 9.54 -8.57
C GLY A 180 -17.27 10.96 -8.09
N GLY A 181 -18.55 11.28 -7.96
CA GLY A 181 -19.01 12.63 -7.59
C GLY A 181 -18.45 13.12 -6.27
N PHE A 182 -18.02 14.38 -6.22
CA PHE A 182 -17.52 15.06 -5.02
C PHE A 182 -16.24 14.47 -4.41
N ALA A 183 -15.45 13.72 -5.20
CA ALA A 183 -14.27 13.01 -4.69
C ALA A 183 -13.28 13.93 -3.93
N PHE A 184 -13.10 15.17 -4.37
CA PHE A 184 -12.19 16.15 -3.76
C PHE A 184 -12.90 17.36 -3.13
N ASN A 185 -14.20 17.25 -2.85
CA ASN A 185 -14.93 18.36 -2.23
C ASN A 185 -14.39 18.63 -0.82
N GLY A 186 -14.18 19.91 -0.47
CA GLY A 186 -13.59 20.30 0.81
C GLY A 186 -12.04 20.36 0.83
N CYS A 187 -11.34 19.85 -0.19
CA CYS A 187 -9.88 19.94 -0.33
C CYS A 187 -9.45 21.33 -0.88
N THR A 188 -9.92 22.41 -0.24
CA THR A 188 -9.82 23.77 -0.79
C THR A 188 -8.43 24.40 -0.75
N LYS A 189 -7.50 23.83 0.03
CA LYS A 189 -6.12 24.30 0.16
C LYS A 189 -5.14 23.58 -0.77
N ALA A 190 -5.59 22.48 -1.39
CA ALA A 190 -4.71 21.60 -2.15
C ALA A 190 -4.30 22.22 -3.48
N THR A 191 -3.02 22.06 -3.81
CA THR A 191 -2.49 22.15 -5.18
C THR A 191 -2.43 20.74 -5.75
N LEU A 192 -2.94 20.55 -6.96
CA LEU A 192 -2.87 19.29 -7.70
C LEU A 192 -1.65 19.34 -8.64
N TYR A 193 -0.71 18.43 -8.41
CA TYR A 193 0.45 18.22 -9.25
C TYR A 193 0.17 17.08 -10.23
N VAL A 194 0.37 17.32 -11.53
CA VAL A 194 0.03 16.37 -12.60
C VAL A 194 1.20 16.22 -13.57
N PRO A 195 1.29 15.12 -14.33
CA PRO A 195 2.34 14.93 -15.33
C PRO A 195 2.31 16.04 -16.39
N GLN A 196 3.49 16.36 -16.90
CA GLN A 196 3.70 17.39 -17.90
C GLN A 196 2.77 17.20 -19.13
N GLY A 197 2.14 18.28 -19.59
CA GLY A 197 1.23 18.30 -20.73
C GLY A 197 -0.19 17.85 -20.39
N LEU A 198 -0.53 17.49 -19.13
CA LEU A 198 -1.84 16.98 -18.77
C LEU A 198 -2.72 17.96 -17.96
N ALA A 199 -2.21 19.14 -17.60
CA ALA A 199 -2.95 20.09 -16.76
C ALA A 199 -4.34 20.41 -17.33
N GLU A 200 -4.47 20.60 -18.65
CA GLU A 200 -5.75 20.90 -19.31
C GLU A 200 -6.72 19.70 -19.27
N SER A 201 -6.20 18.49 -19.42
CA SER A 201 -7.00 17.26 -19.29
C SER A 201 -7.62 17.13 -17.90
N TYR A 202 -6.86 17.47 -16.85
CA TYR A 202 -7.36 17.49 -15.47
C TYR A 202 -8.36 18.64 -15.24
N ARG A 203 -8.11 19.86 -15.77
CA ARG A 203 -9.03 21.00 -15.65
C ARG A 203 -10.36 20.74 -16.33
N SER A 204 -10.37 20.06 -17.45
CA SER A 204 -11.57 19.76 -18.23
C SER A 204 -12.35 18.54 -17.71
N THR A 205 -11.75 17.72 -16.85
CA THR A 205 -12.39 16.52 -16.30
C THR A 205 -13.09 16.84 -14.98
N SER A 206 -14.38 16.48 -14.87
CA SER A 206 -15.19 16.77 -13.68
C SER A 206 -14.58 16.15 -12.41
N ASP A 207 -14.78 16.82 -11.29
CA ASP A 207 -14.25 16.60 -9.95
C ASP A 207 -12.77 16.94 -9.77
N TRP A 208 -11.87 16.61 -10.69
CA TRP A 208 -10.49 17.13 -10.69
C TRP A 208 -10.47 18.65 -10.79
N SER A 209 -11.35 19.24 -11.62
CA SER A 209 -11.51 20.69 -11.79
C SER A 209 -11.96 21.44 -10.53
N ARG A 210 -12.35 20.73 -9.46
CA ARG A 210 -12.66 21.34 -8.15
C ARG A 210 -11.42 21.80 -7.42
N ILE A 211 -10.26 21.21 -7.73
CA ILE A 211 -8.96 21.62 -7.22
C ILE A 211 -8.47 22.75 -8.12
N LYS A 212 -8.48 23.98 -7.60
CA LYS A 212 -8.27 25.19 -8.43
C LYS A 212 -6.83 25.41 -8.87
N ALA A 213 -5.87 25.04 -8.03
CA ALA A 213 -4.45 25.14 -8.35
C ALA A 213 -3.98 23.81 -8.96
N ILE A 214 -3.60 23.81 -10.24
CA ILE A 214 -3.06 22.65 -10.96
C ILE A 214 -1.73 23.06 -11.55
N GLU A 215 -0.67 22.34 -11.17
CA GLU A 215 0.71 22.54 -11.61
C GLU A 215 1.23 21.27 -12.28
N GLU A 216 2.09 21.42 -13.26
CA GLU A 216 2.73 20.31 -13.97
C GLU A 216 4.06 19.95 -13.32
N ILE A 217 4.29 18.66 -13.17
CA ILE A 217 5.54 18.07 -12.70
C ILE A 217 6.24 17.32 -13.85
N PRO A 218 7.56 17.11 -13.79
CA PRO A 218 8.26 16.27 -14.78
C PRO A 218 7.59 14.92 -14.95
N ASN A 219 7.68 14.37 -16.15
CA ASN A 219 7.22 12.99 -16.41
C ASN A 219 7.93 12.00 -15.48
N VAL A 220 7.26 10.90 -15.20
CA VAL A 220 7.80 9.83 -14.35
C VAL A 220 7.88 8.51 -15.12
N PHE A 221 8.91 7.75 -14.80
CA PHE A 221 9.06 6.37 -15.26
C PHE A 221 8.81 5.41 -14.10
N SER A 222 8.29 4.24 -14.38
CA SER A 222 8.25 3.16 -13.41
C SER A 222 9.59 2.43 -13.39
N VAL A 223 10.08 2.17 -12.19
CA VAL A 223 11.22 1.27 -11.95
C VAL A 223 10.67 0.03 -11.28
N ALA A 224 10.70 -1.09 -12.00
CA ALA A 224 10.35 -2.39 -11.43
C ALA A 224 11.50 -2.81 -10.51
N LEU A 225 11.21 -3.00 -9.23
CA LEU A 225 12.18 -3.26 -8.19
C LEU A 225 12.03 -4.69 -7.66
N ALA A 226 13.14 -5.40 -7.57
CA ALA A 226 13.24 -6.66 -6.84
C ALA A 226 14.39 -6.59 -5.85
N CYS A 227 14.14 -6.93 -4.60
CA CYS A 227 15.18 -7.11 -3.59
C CYS A 227 14.86 -8.31 -2.69
N ASN A 228 15.91 -8.88 -2.05
CA ASN A 228 15.71 -9.92 -1.06
C ASN A 228 15.33 -9.32 0.31
N ASP A 229 14.92 -10.18 1.25
CA ASP A 229 14.45 -9.82 2.60
C ASP A 229 15.53 -9.34 3.58
N MET A 230 16.79 -9.32 3.15
CA MET A 230 17.94 -8.89 3.97
C MET A 230 18.14 -7.38 4.00
N GLY A 231 17.23 -6.59 3.43
CA GLY A 231 17.32 -5.13 3.42
C GLY A 231 16.10 -4.47 2.81
N LYS A 232 16.14 -3.16 2.75
CA LYS A 232 15.11 -2.31 2.15
C LYS A 232 15.70 -1.42 1.06
N VAL A 233 14.93 -1.14 0.03
CA VAL A 233 15.29 -0.21 -1.05
C VAL A 233 14.22 0.85 -1.15
N GLN A 234 14.64 2.10 -1.22
CA GLN A 234 13.76 3.25 -1.40
C GLN A 234 14.27 4.09 -2.58
N VAL A 235 13.37 4.51 -3.46
CA VAL A 235 13.68 5.42 -4.57
C VAL A 235 12.96 6.75 -4.32
N ASN A 236 13.72 7.84 -4.20
CA ASN A 236 13.22 9.14 -3.78
C ASN A 236 12.41 9.02 -2.47
N ASP A 237 11.20 9.57 -2.43
CA ASP A 237 10.28 9.52 -1.28
C ASP A 237 9.29 8.34 -1.34
N ASN A 238 9.50 7.38 -2.24
CA ASN A 238 8.64 6.21 -2.33
C ASN A 238 8.86 5.27 -1.15
N THR A 239 7.82 4.47 -0.83
CA THR A 239 7.89 3.45 0.23
C THR A 239 9.06 2.50 -0.01
N ALA A 240 9.80 2.18 1.04
CA ALA A 240 10.87 1.19 1.00
C ALA A 240 10.31 -0.23 0.81
N PHE A 241 10.97 -1.04 0.00
CA PHE A 241 10.59 -2.41 -0.32
C PHE A 241 11.53 -3.43 0.32
N THR A 242 10.94 -4.53 0.79
CA THR A 242 11.66 -5.73 1.24
C THR A 242 11.00 -6.95 0.63
N ASN A 243 11.78 -7.86 0.05
CA ASN A 243 11.33 -9.18 -0.44
C ASN A 243 10.05 -9.18 -1.31
N ASP A 244 9.71 -8.06 -1.94
CA ASP A 244 8.54 -7.92 -2.80
C ASP A 244 8.96 -7.37 -4.17
N LEU A 245 8.31 -7.89 -5.21
CA LEU A 245 8.33 -7.25 -6.52
C LEU A 245 7.49 -5.97 -6.44
N GLY A 246 8.13 -4.83 -6.54
CA GLY A 246 7.48 -3.53 -6.48
C GLY A 246 7.70 -2.71 -7.74
N GLN A 247 6.91 -1.68 -7.91
CA GLN A 247 7.18 -0.61 -8.85
C GLN A 247 7.26 0.70 -8.09
N VAL A 248 8.34 1.42 -8.29
CA VAL A 248 8.55 2.77 -7.75
C VAL A 248 8.64 3.77 -8.89
N ARG A 249 8.53 5.04 -8.54
CA ARG A 249 8.60 6.15 -9.50
C ARG A 249 9.99 6.74 -9.55
N ALA A 250 10.46 7.00 -10.77
CA ALA A 250 11.64 7.80 -11.05
C ALA A 250 11.24 9.00 -11.90
N PHE A 251 11.81 10.16 -11.64
CA PHE A 251 11.52 11.39 -12.39
C PHE A 251 12.40 11.47 -13.63
N ASP A 252 11.79 11.86 -14.76
CA ASP A 252 12.48 12.05 -16.03
C ASP A 252 13.43 13.25 -15.98
N GLY A 253 14.63 13.05 -16.51
CA GLY A 253 15.61 14.13 -16.73
C GLY A 253 16.24 14.71 -15.46
N VAL A 254 15.90 14.21 -14.27
CA VAL A 254 16.47 14.64 -12.99
C VAL A 254 17.22 13.52 -12.29
N ASP A 255 18.05 13.88 -11.32
CA ASP A 255 18.75 12.92 -10.48
C ASP A 255 17.76 12.28 -9.50
N ASN A 256 17.67 10.97 -9.54
CA ASN A 256 16.88 10.17 -8.61
C ASN A 256 17.81 9.56 -7.56
N THR A 257 17.45 9.66 -6.30
CA THR A 257 18.20 9.09 -5.19
C THR A 257 17.62 7.75 -4.80
N ILE A 258 18.47 6.73 -4.77
CA ILE A 258 18.13 5.38 -4.32
C ILE A 258 18.86 5.12 -3.01
N VAL A 259 18.13 4.78 -1.97
CA VAL A 259 18.67 4.48 -0.64
C VAL A 259 18.54 3.00 -0.37
N PHE A 260 19.63 2.37 0.02
CA PHE A 260 19.71 0.96 0.40
C PHE A 260 19.87 0.86 1.91
N THR A 261 18.98 0.14 2.58
CA THR A 261 19.02 -0.03 4.03
C THR A 261 19.17 -1.52 4.35
N PRO A 262 20.39 -2.03 4.53
CA PRO A 262 20.61 -3.42 4.97
C PRO A 262 20.00 -3.65 6.35
N ASN A 263 19.47 -4.84 6.60
CA ASN A 263 19.11 -5.27 7.95
C ASN A 263 20.36 -5.41 8.84
N GLU A 264 20.16 -5.50 10.14
CA GLU A 264 21.27 -5.70 11.11
C GLU A 264 22.11 -6.94 10.74
N GLY A 265 23.43 -6.78 10.67
CA GLY A 265 24.35 -7.83 10.27
C GLY A 265 24.44 -8.12 8.77
N CYS A 266 23.66 -7.40 7.96
CA CYS A 266 23.69 -7.51 6.50
C CYS A 266 24.43 -6.34 5.84
N SER A 267 24.84 -6.52 4.59
CA SER A 267 25.46 -5.48 3.77
C SER A 267 24.90 -5.53 2.35
N LEU A 268 24.97 -4.40 1.64
CA LEU A 268 24.62 -4.34 0.22
C LEU A 268 25.65 -5.14 -0.58
N LYS A 269 25.20 -6.09 -1.36
CA LYS A 269 26.04 -6.98 -2.16
C LYS A 269 26.10 -6.57 -3.62
N GLN A 270 24.93 -6.32 -4.24
CA GLN A 270 24.84 -6.03 -5.65
C GLN A 270 23.64 -5.15 -5.99
N VAL A 271 23.84 -4.27 -6.96
CA VAL A 271 22.78 -3.48 -7.59
C VAL A 271 22.92 -3.58 -9.11
N ILE A 272 21.87 -4.05 -9.77
CA ILE A 272 21.79 -4.15 -11.23
C ILE A 272 20.64 -3.26 -11.72
N ILE A 273 20.90 -2.38 -12.66
CA ILE A 273 19.85 -1.57 -13.33
C ILE A 273 19.89 -1.90 -14.82
N ASP A 274 18.78 -2.36 -15.37
CA ASP A 274 18.63 -2.75 -16.79
C ASP A 274 19.73 -3.70 -17.28
N GLY A 275 20.16 -4.63 -16.41
CA GLY A 275 21.21 -5.61 -16.71
C GLY A 275 22.64 -5.10 -16.51
N VAL A 276 22.82 -3.84 -16.10
CA VAL A 276 24.14 -3.25 -15.83
C VAL A 276 24.42 -3.26 -14.34
N ASP A 277 25.53 -3.84 -13.91
CA ASP A 277 25.99 -3.79 -12.53
C ASP A 277 26.51 -2.39 -12.18
N VAL A 278 25.80 -1.70 -11.30
CA VAL A 278 26.12 -0.35 -10.83
C VAL A 278 26.56 -0.32 -9.36
N THR A 279 26.85 -1.47 -8.77
CA THR A 279 27.21 -1.61 -7.33
C THR A 279 28.37 -0.69 -6.95
N LYS A 280 29.37 -0.54 -7.80
CA LYS A 280 30.52 0.33 -7.56
C LYS A 280 30.22 1.83 -7.55
N SER A 281 29.04 2.20 -8.06
CA SER A 281 28.58 3.60 -8.07
C SER A 281 27.78 3.95 -6.80
N VAL A 282 27.55 2.98 -5.93
CA VAL A 282 26.87 3.20 -4.65
C VAL A 282 27.88 3.76 -3.64
N VAL A 283 27.56 4.88 -3.02
CA VAL A 283 28.35 5.54 -1.98
C VAL A 283 27.47 5.68 -0.72
N ASP A 284 27.96 5.26 0.43
CA ASP A 284 27.25 5.34 1.71
C ASP A 284 25.81 4.79 1.65
N ASN A 285 25.64 3.63 1.00
CA ASN A 285 24.35 3.01 0.73
C ASN A 285 23.36 3.90 -0.07
N GLN A 286 23.87 4.79 -0.88
CA GLN A 286 23.07 5.61 -1.77
C GLN A 286 23.61 5.56 -3.21
N LEU A 287 22.69 5.59 -4.16
CA LEU A 287 22.99 5.73 -5.58
C LEU A 287 22.16 6.89 -6.13
N THR A 288 22.82 7.84 -6.79
CA THR A 288 22.16 8.88 -7.57
C THR A 288 22.25 8.54 -9.04
N THR A 289 21.12 8.45 -9.72
CA THR A 289 21.06 8.08 -11.13
C THR A 289 19.90 8.77 -11.85
N ARG A 290 19.98 8.84 -13.18
CA ARG A 290 18.90 9.35 -14.03
C ARG A 290 18.25 8.23 -14.79
N PHE A 291 16.92 8.23 -14.76
CA PHE A 291 16.12 7.35 -15.60
C PHE A 291 15.57 8.17 -16.79
N ASN A 292 15.60 7.60 -17.97
CA ASN A 292 15.05 8.18 -19.20
C ASN A 292 14.03 7.25 -19.85
N GLN A 293 13.69 6.16 -19.17
CA GLN A 293 12.76 5.13 -19.61
C GLN A 293 12.28 4.30 -18.40
N HIS A 294 11.28 3.46 -18.61
CA HIS A 294 10.92 2.41 -17.66
C HIS A 294 12.08 1.45 -17.48
N SER A 295 12.47 1.21 -16.24
CA SER A 295 13.68 0.45 -15.91
C SER A 295 13.37 -0.71 -14.96
N LYS A 296 14.28 -1.68 -14.91
CA LYS A 296 14.27 -2.77 -13.95
C LYS A 296 15.48 -2.65 -13.05
N MET A 297 15.25 -2.71 -11.75
CA MET A 297 16.31 -2.66 -10.74
C MET A 297 16.27 -3.92 -9.89
N PHE A 298 17.40 -4.55 -9.75
CA PHE A 298 17.61 -5.69 -8.88
C PHE A 298 18.63 -5.34 -7.80
N VAL A 299 18.32 -5.65 -6.54
CA VAL A 299 19.17 -5.36 -5.38
C VAL A 299 19.32 -6.61 -4.53
N MET A 300 20.54 -6.94 -4.17
CA MET A 300 20.88 -8.05 -3.30
C MET A 300 21.65 -7.57 -2.07
N PHE A 301 21.18 -7.98 -0.90
CA PHE A 301 21.89 -7.87 0.37
C PHE A 301 22.40 -9.25 0.80
N SER A 302 23.46 -9.30 1.62
CA SER A 302 23.97 -10.55 2.17
C SER A 302 24.52 -10.38 3.58
N THR A 303 24.52 -11.46 4.36
CA THR A 303 25.14 -11.53 5.70
C THR A 303 26.66 -11.74 5.64
N GLY A 304 27.24 -11.88 4.46
CA GLY A 304 28.65 -12.23 4.28
C GLY A 304 29.01 -13.71 4.53
N ALA A 305 28.03 -14.55 4.96
CA ALA A 305 28.29 -15.94 5.30
C ALA A 305 28.23 -16.90 4.07
N VAL A 306 27.32 -16.68 3.12
CA VAL A 306 27.22 -17.44 1.86
C VAL A 306 26.80 -16.51 0.72
N GLU A 307 27.70 -16.28 -0.22
CA GLU A 307 27.49 -15.35 -1.34
C GLU A 307 26.54 -15.95 -2.40
N GLY A 308 25.34 -15.37 -2.57
CA GLY A 308 24.43 -15.74 -3.67
C GLY A 308 23.31 -16.72 -3.34
N ASP A 309 23.21 -17.16 -2.10
CA ASP A 309 22.10 -18.00 -1.60
C ASP A 309 20.83 -17.15 -1.41
N ILE A 310 19.99 -17.11 -2.44
CA ILE A 310 18.78 -16.28 -2.49
C ILE A 310 17.59 -16.98 -1.85
N ASN A 311 17.59 -18.32 -1.89
CA ASN A 311 16.53 -19.12 -1.31
C ASN A 311 16.81 -19.51 0.16
N HIS A 312 17.99 -19.14 0.70
CA HIS A 312 18.45 -19.40 2.08
C HIS A 312 18.53 -20.90 2.44
N ASP A 313 18.81 -21.76 1.44
CA ASP A 313 18.99 -23.19 1.69
C ASP A 313 20.42 -23.58 2.14
N GLY A 314 21.32 -22.58 2.18
CA GLY A 314 22.73 -22.74 2.61
C GLY A 314 23.67 -23.10 1.47
N SER A 315 23.20 -23.12 0.22
CA SER A 315 23.99 -23.35 -0.98
C SER A 315 23.80 -22.22 -1.99
N VAL A 316 24.75 -22.08 -2.91
CA VAL A 316 24.61 -21.14 -4.05
C VAL A 316 24.58 -21.96 -5.30
N ASP A 317 23.43 -22.07 -5.92
CA ASP A 317 23.26 -22.89 -7.11
C ASP A 317 22.25 -22.27 -8.13
N ILE A 318 21.85 -23.06 -9.09
CA ILE A 318 20.96 -22.61 -10.16
C ILE A 318 19.55 -22.28 -9.65
N SER A 319 19.15 -22.80 -8.46
CA SER A 319 17.84 -22.51 -7.88
C SER A 319 17.73 -21.06 -7.42
N ASP A 320 18.83 -20.47 -6.95
CA ASP A 320 18.92 -19.04 -6.61
C ASP A 320 18.75 -18.15 -7.84
N VAL A 321 19.41 -18.56 -8.94
CA VAL A 321 19.30 -17.84 -10.23
C VAL A 321 17.89 -17.95 -10.78
N VAL A 322 17.25 -19.13 -10.70
CA VAL A 322 15.89 -19.35 -11.17
C VAL A 322 14.89 -18.55 -10.34
N MET A 323 15.03 -18.57 -9.02
CA MET A 323 14.18 -17.76 -8.13
C MET A 323 14.31 -16.28 -8.47
N LEU A 324 15.53 -15.79 -8.68
CA LEU A 324 15.84 -14.44 -9.08
C LEU A 324 15.19 -14.05 -10.41
N VAL A 325 15.35 -14.88 -11.42
CA VAL A 325 14.78 -14.66 -12.77
C VAL A 325 13.26 -14.63 -12.70
N ASN A 326 12.63 -15.53 -11.93
CA ASN A 326 11.18 -15.53 -11.73
C ASN A 326 10.71 -14.27 -11.02
N MET A 327 11.43 -13.80 -10.01
CA MET A 327 11.15 -12.52 -9.35
C MET A 327 11.23 -11.33 -10.32
N ILE A 328 12.19 -11.33 -11.26
CA ILE A 328 12.35 -10.26 -12.25
C ILE A 328 11.29 -10.31 -13.35
N LEU A 329 10.90 -11.51 -13.77
CA LEU A 329 9.98 -11.71 -14.90
C LEU A 329 8.51 -11.68 -14.47
N GLY A 330 8.21 -11.73 -13.16
CA GLY A 330 6.85 -11.71 -12.65
C GLY A 330 6.11 -13.04 -12.87
N ASN A 331 6.82 -14.17 -12.90
CA ASN A 331 6.28 -15.53 -12.98
C ASN A 331 6.06 -16.12 -11.58
#